data_00e3668783d4b052d8f248e267016fb8
#
_entry.id   00e3668783d4b052d8f248e267016fb8
#
_cell.length_a   1.000
_cell.length_b   1.000
_cell.length_c   1.000
_cell.angle_alpha   90.00
_cell.angle_beta   90.00
_cell.angle_gamma   90.00
#
_symmetry.space_group_name_H-M   'P 1'
#
loop_
_entity.id
_entity.type
_entity.pdbx_description
1 polymer ?
#
loop_
_entity_poly.entity_id
_entity_poly.type
_entity_poly.pdbx_seq_one_letter_code
_entity_poly.pdbx_strand_id
1 'polypeptide(L)'
;MAGTCFWHNAGMMRSRGMKDFACQAVGFAAPGLTRKIKNIGGGKMDVDDSNRRLMWHGMFLFLLGLLTGLVEQHFTNPRMGLAAHLEGVMNGTFLVALGAIWVEVRLSARAKAGAYWGALYGTYVNWAVTTLAAVLGASSLSPITGAGHGALPWQETVVTAGFMTVGIAIIAASVLVLWGLRRTAAS
;
A
#
# COMPACT_ATOMS: atom_id res chain seq x y z
N MET A 1 25.85 -47.85 18.76
CA MET A 1 24.86 -48.91 19.01
C MET A 1 23.48 -48.32 18.76
N ALA A 2 22.81 -48.92 17.83
CA ALA A 2 21.55 -48.49 17.24
C ALA A 2 20.36 -48.68 18.17
N GLY A 3 19.34 -47.84 18.02
CA GLY A 3 18.02 -48.00 18.63
C GLY A 3 16.97 -47.35 17.78
N THR A 4 16.58 -48.04 16.72
CA THR A 4 15.40 -47.80 15.89
C THR A 4 14.13 -48.05 16.71
N CYS A 5 13.26 -47.09 16.86
CA CYS A 5 11.88 -47.30 17.28
C CYS A 5 10.94 -47.22 16.09
N PHE A 6 10.43 -48.38 15.77
CA PHE A 6 9.50 -48.79 14.74
C PHE A 6 8.05 -48.33 15.08
N TRP A 7 7.39 -47.77 14.11
CA TRP A 7 5.94 -47.50 14.17
C TRP A 7 5.13 -48.81 14.14
N HIS A 8 4.39 -49.10 15.17
CA HIS A 8 3.20 -49.98 15.06
C HIS A 8 2.28 -49.70 16.25
N ASN A 9 1.16 -49.13 16.05
CA ASN A 9 -0.18 -49.59 16.37
C ASN A 9 -1.20 -48.42 16.26
N ALA A 10 -2.01 -48.50 15.26
CA ALA A 10 -3.29 -47.81 15.19
C ALA A 10 -4.24 -48.50 16.20
N GLY A 11 -4.93 -47.69 16.96
CA GLY A 11 -6.07 -48.21 17.74
C GLY A 11 -6.26 -47.56 19.10
N MET A 12 -7.31 -46.79 19.22
CA MET A 12 -8.03 -46.52 20.44
C MET A 12 -7.33 -45.61 21.49
N MET A 13 -7.38 -44.32 21.30
CA MET A 13 -7.25 -43.39 22.42
C MET A 13 -8.49 -42.48 22.51
N ARG A 14 -9.46 -43.01 23.29
CA ARG A 14 -10.62 -42.31 23.82
C ARG A 14 -10.19 -41.08 24.62
N SER A 15 -10.76 -39.95 24.27
CA SER A 15 -10.98 -38.72 25.04
C SER A 15 -10.73 -38.81 26.58
N ARG A 16 -9.53 -38.48 27.03
CA ARG A 16 -9.25 -38.13 28.45
C ARG A 16 -8.07 -37.15 28.66
N GLY A 17 -7.54 -36.52 27.63
CA GLY A 17 -6.32 -35.67 27.74
C GLY A 17 -6.52 -34.16 27.49
N MET A 18 -7.73 -33.69 27.22
CA MET A 18 -7.92 -32.29 26.79
C MET A 18 -8.52 -31.37 27.89
N LYS A 19 -8.76 -31.93 29.10
CA LYS A 19 -9.25 -31.11 30.24
C LYS A 19 -8.14 -30.73 31.23
N ASP A 20 -6.99 -31.38 31.18
CA ASP A 20 -5.89 -31.11 32.14
C ASP A 20 -4.90 -30.07 31.65
N PHE A 21 -4.90 -29.72 30.34
CA PHE A 21 -4.06 -28.65 29.81
C PHE A 21 -4.63 -27.25 30.05
N ALA A 22 -5.90 -27.11 30.37
CA ALA A 22 -6.53 -25.81 30.61
C ALA A 22 -6.38 -25.31 32.06
N CYS A 23 -5.95 -26.16 32.98
CA CYS A 23 -5.93 -25.82 34.41
C CYS A 23 -4.52 -25.39 34.93
N GLN A 24 -3.46 -25.53 34.15
CA GLN A 24 -2.09 -25.17 34.57
C GLN A 24 -1.61 -23.81 34.05
N ALA A 25 -2.42 -23.08 33.26
CA ALA A 25 -2.09 -21.77 32.76
C ALA A 25 -2.62 -20.60 33.62
N VAL A 26 -3.25 -20.89 34.78
CA VAL A 26 -3.79 -19.86 35.67
C VAL A 26 -3.06 -19.92 37.01
N GLY A 27 -1.83 -19.38 37.08
CA GLY A 27 -1.17 -19.34 38.36
C GLY A 27 0.25 -18.80 38.38
N PHE A 28 0.58 -17.74 37.60
CA PHE A 28 1.74 -16.92 37.90
C PHE A 28 1.60 -15.52 37.25
N ALA A 29 0.63 -14.75 37.70
CA ALA A 29 0.56 -13.33 37.36
C ALA A 29 1.36 -12.54 38.39
N ALA A 30 2.64 -12.30 38.15
CA ALA A 30 3.43 -11.35 38.93
C ALA A 30 2.83 -9.94 38.74
N PRO A 31 2.48 -9.21 39.82
CA PRO A 31 1.77 -7.92 39.71
C PRO A 31 2.56 -6.79 39.03
N GLY A 32 3.82 -7.01 38.65
CA GLY A 32 4.65 -6.05 37.91
C GLY A 32 4.61 -6.22 36.39
N LEU A 33 4.14 -7.35 35.86
CA LEU A 33 4.20 -7.63 34.43
C LEU A 33 3.01 -7.04 33.66
N THR A 34 1.85 -6.92 34.30
CA THR A 34 0.63 -6.38 33.70
C THR A 34 0.72 -4.88 33.38
N ARG A 35 1.55 -4.13 34.16
CA ARG A 35 1.73 -2.69 33.92
C ARG A 35 2.64 -2.39 32.70
N LYS A 36 3.56 -3.31 32.38
CA LYS A 36 4.49 -3.15 31.26
C LYS A 36 3.85 -3.51 29.93
N ILE A 37 2.88 -4.45 29.94
CA ILE A 37 2.17 -4.86 28.72
C ILE A 37 1.21 -3.78 28.20
N LYS A 38 0.62 -2.95 29.10
CA LYS A 38 -0.31 -1.89 28.70
C LYS A 38 0.34 -0.72 27.96
N ASN A 39 1.66 -0.52 28.12
CA ASN A 39 2.41 0.55 27.44
C ASN A 39 3.08 0.10 26.13
N ILE A 40 3.09 -1.20 25.83
CA ILE A 40 3.65 -1.73 24.57
C ILE A 40 2.57 -1.74 23.44
N GLY A 41 1.30 -1.65 23.81
CA GLY A 41 0.17 -1.75 22.86
C GLY A 41 -0.07 -0.49 22.03
N GLY A 42 0.24 0.71 22.53
CA GLY A 42 -0.11 1.96 21.86
C GLY A 42 0.67 2.20 20.55
N GLY A 43 1.98 1.97 20.56
CA GLY A 43 2.80 2.24 19.36
C GLY A 43 2.73 1.17 18.27
N LYS A 44 2.31 -0.04 18.61
CA LYS A 44 2.25 -1.15 17.65
C LYS A 44 0.94 -1.16 16.85
N MET A 45 -0.15 -0.67 17.46
CA MET A 45 -1.45 -0.58 16.79
C MET A 45 -1.48 0.51 15.71
N ASP A 46 -0.82 1.66 15.93
CA ASP A 46 -0.79 2.77 14.96
C ASP A 46 0.01 2.44 13.69
N VAL A 47 1.05 1.62 13.80
CA VAL A 47 1.87 1.20 12.65
C VAL A 47 1.13 0.15 11.81
N ASP A 48 0.47 -0.80 12.47
CA ASP A 48 -0.32 -1.87 11.82
C ASP A 48 -1.50 -1.28 11.05
N ASP A 49 -2.14 -0.24 11.58
CA ASP A 49 -3.22 0.48 10.91
C ASP A 49 -2.76 1.22 9.64
N SER A 50 -1.61 1.86 9.65
CA SER A 50 -1.08 2.60 8.49
C SER A 50 -0.70 1.66 7.35
N ASN A 51 -0.09 0.50 7.64
CA ASN A 51 0.24 -0.54 6.66
C ASN A 51 -1.03 -1.03 5.96
N ARG A 52 -2.02 -1.40 6.76
CA ARG A 52 -3.29 -1.92 6.26
C ARG A 52 -4.06 -0.89 5.44
N ARG A 53 -4.03 0.38 5.85
CA ARG A 53 -4.63 1.49 5.07
C ARG A 53 -3.96 1.68 3.73
N LEU A 54 -2.62 1.68 3.66
CA LEU A 54 -1.90 1.76 2.39
C LEU A 54 -2.25 0.61 1.45
N MET A 55 -2.27 -0.63 1.95
CA MET A 55 -2.66 -1.79 1.17
C MET A 55 -4.13 -1.69 0.70
N TRP A 56 -5.03 -1.21 1.56
CA TRP A 56 -6.43 -1.00 1.18
C TRP A 56 -6.56 0.05 0.07
N HIS A 57 -5.91 1.21 0.22
CA HIS A 57 -5.89 2.23 -0.82
C HIS A 57 -5.27 1.72 -2.11
N GLY A 58 -4.20 0.92 -2.01
CA GLY A 58 -3.58 0.30 -3.17
C GLY A 58 -4.53 -0.64 -3.92
N MET A 59 -5.23 -1.53 -3.22
CA MET A 59 -6.21 -2.42 -3.84
C MET A 59 -7.41 -1.65 -4.41
N PHE A 60 -7.84 -0.58 -3.74
CA PHE A 60 -8.92 0.27 -4.24
C PHE A 60 -8.51 1.00 -5.53
N LEU A 61 -7.31 1.58 -5.57
CA LEU A 61 -6.80 2.26 -6.77
C LEU A 61 -6.56 1.25 -7.91
N PHE A 62 -6.08 0.06 -7.60
CA PHE A 62 -5.94 -1.04 -8.56
C PHE A 62 -7.31 -1.38 -9.19
N LEU A 63 -8.35 -1.52 -8.38
CA LEU A 63 -9.72 -1.73 -8.87
C LEU A 63 -10.20 -0.59 -9.76
N LEU A 64 -9.95 0.67 -9.37
CA LEU A 64 -10.29 1.84 -10.21
C LEU A 64 -9.57 1.78 -11.55
N GLY A 65 -8.30 1.38 -11.57
CA GLY A 65 -7.56 1.15 -12.79
C GLY A 65 -8.22 0.09 -13.69
N LEU A 66 -8.63 -1.06 -13.14
CA LEU A 66 -9.34 -2.09 -13.89
C LEU A 66 -10.67 -1.59 -14.46
N LEU A 67 -11.44 -0.84 -13.66
CA LEU A 67 -12.70 -0.25 -14.13
C LEU A 67 -12.47 0.78 -15.24
N THR A 68 -11.38 1.57 -15.16
CA THR A 68 -10.98 2.49 -16.24
C THR A 68 -10.74 1.72 -17.55
N GLY A 69 -10.05 0.57 -17.50
CA GLY A 69 -9.81 -0.27 -18.66
C GLY A 69 -11.07 -0.83 -19.33
N LEU A 70 -12.16 -1.00 -18.57
CA LEU A 70 -13.45 -1.43 -19.17
C LEU A 70 -14.11 -0.34 -19.99
N VAL A 71 -13.82 0.92 -19.71
CA VAL A 71 -14.50 2.06 -20.35
C VAL A 71 -13.58 2.91 -21.23
N GLU A 72 -12.29 2.62 -21.29
CA GLU A 72 -11.28 3.44 -21.98
C GLU A 72 -11.60 3.68 -23.47
N GLN A 73 -12.25 2.72 -24.12
CA GLN A 73 -12.65 2.81 -25.54
C GLN A 73 -13.68 3.92 -25.81
N HIS A 74 -14.35 4.41 -24.77
CA HIS A 74 -15.38 5.46 -24.86
C HIS A 74 -14.80 6.85 -24.59
N PHE A 75 -13.51 6.96 -24.22
CA PHE A 75 -12.88 8.26 -23.99
C PHE A 75 -12.55 8.97 -25.31
N THR A 76 -12.44 10.28 -25.27
CA THR A 76 -12.03 11.10 -26.41
C THR A 76 -10.71 10.64 -27.00
N ASN A 77 -9.76 10.28 -26.11
CA ASN A 77 -8.49 9.67 -26.49
C ASN A 77 -8.32 8.28 -25.83
N PRO A 78 -8.65 7.18 -26.52
CA PRO A 78 -8.50 5.82 -25.98
C PRO A 78 -7.06 5.45 -25.62
N ARG A 79 -6.04 5.99 -26.30
CA ARG A 79 -4.63 5.75 -25.95
C ARG A 79 -4.27 6.33 -24.59
N MET A 80 -4.76 7.51 -24.29
CA MET A 80 -4.62 8.11 -22.97
C MET A 80 -5.49 7.37 -21.94
N GLY A 81 -6.64 6.81 -22.36
CA GLY A 81 -7.47 5.91 -21.54
C GLY A 81 -6.71 4.65 -21.12
N LEU A 82 -6.00 4.02 -22.05
CA LEU A 82 -5.10 2.89 -21.75
C LEU A 82 -3.99 3.31 -20.75
N ALA A 83 -3.40 4.49 -20.94
CA ALA A 83 -2.42 5.01 -19.98
C ALA A 83 -3.04 5.17 -18.58
N ALA A 84 -4.26 5.72 -18.46
CA ALA A 84 -4.98 5.87 -17.21
C ALA A 84 -5.28 4.51 -16.53
N HIS A 85 -5.68 3.50 -17.32
CA HIS A 85 -5.84 2.12 -16.85
C HIS A 85 -4.53 1.61 -16.22
N LEU A 86 -3.43 1.68 -16.96
CA LEU A 86 -2.12 1.24 -16.50
C LEU A 86 -1.65 2.00 -15.27
N GLU A 87 -1.86 3.31 -15.23
CA GLU A 87 -1.53 4.16 -14.06
C GLU A 87 -2.29 3.70 -12.81
N GLY A 88 -3.58 3.42 -12.92
CA GLY A 88 -4.36 2.90 -11.80
C GLY A 88 -3.83 1.56 -11.28
N VAL A 89 -3.53 0.63 -12.18
CA VAL A 89 -2.99 -0.70 -11.84
C VAL A 89 -1.58 -0.59 -11.23
N MET A 90 -0.68 0.16 -11.85
CA MET A 90 0.71 0.31 -11.38
C MET A 90 0.78 1.06 -10.06
N ASN A 91 0.09 2.19 -9.94
CA ASN A 91 0.03 2.99 -8.72
C ASN A 91 -0.65 2.22 -7.57
N GLY A 92 -1.69 1.45 -7.87
CA GLY A 92 -2.33 0.57 -6.90
C GLY A 92 -1.36 -0.49 -6.37
N THR A 93 -0.64 -1.17 -7.27
CA THR A 93 0.39 -2.15 -6.92
C THR A 93 1.52 -1.51 -6.11
N PHE A 94 1.96 -0.31 -6.48
CA PHE A 94 2.96 0.45 -5.73
C PHE A 94 2.51 0.71 -4.29
N LEU A 95 1.28 1.15 -4.06
CA LEU A 95 0.75 1.39 -2.71
C LEU A 95 0.64 0.10 -1.89
N VAL A 96 0.26 -1.03 -2.50
CA VAL A 96 0.24 -2.34 -1.83
C VAL A 96 1.66 -2.73 -1.40
N ALA A 97 2.63 -2.63 -2.31
CA ALA A 97 4.03 -2.92 -2.01
C ALA A 97 4.60 -1.99 -0.92
N LEU A 98 4.30 -0.68 -1.01
CA LEU A 98 4.70 0.30 -0.01
C LEU A 98 4.09 -0.03 1.37
N GLY A 99 2.81 -0.43 1.41
CA GLY A 99 2.15 -0.88 2.63
C GLY A 99 2.83 -2.10 3.24
N ALA A 100 3.23 -3.08 2.42
CA ALA A 100 3.91 -4.28 2.89
C ALA A 100 5.27 -3.98 3.55
N ILE A 101 6.02 -3.01 3.05
CA ILE A 101 7.34 -2.63 3.60
C ILE A 101 7.28 -1.47 4.60
N TRP A 102 6.09 -0.92 4.90
CA TRP A 102 5.94 0.32 5.67
C TRP A 102 6.51 0.25 7.10
N VAL A 103 6.53 -0.95 7.68
CA VAL A 103 7.12 -1.21 9.00
C VAL A 103 8.63 -0.97 9.02
N GLU A 104 9.30 -1.23 7.90
CA GLU A 104 10.74 -1.04 7.75
C GLU A 104 11.14 0.42 7.50
N VAL A 105 10.18 1.29 7.14
CA VAL A 105 10.43 2.71 6.85
C VAL A 105 10.60 3.47 8.17
N ARG A 106 11.84 3.77 8.54
CA ARG A 106 12.24 4.42 9.79
C ARG A 106 12.43 5.91 9.61
N LEU A 107 11.36 6.65 9.78
CA LEU A 107 11.34 8.11 9.67
C LEU A 107 10.80 8.74 10.96
N SER A 108 11.07 10.04 11.16
CA SER A 108 10.36 10.82 12.16
C SER A 108 8.86 10.86 11.85
N ALA A 109 8.00 11.06 12.85
CA ALA A 109 6.55 11.04 12.66
C ALA A 109 6.08 12.00 11.56
N ARG A 110 6.65 13.21 11.50
CA ARG A 110 6.32 14.21 10.47
C ARG A 110 6.74 13.75 9.06
N ALA A 111 7.97 13.23 8.92
CA ALA A 111 8.47 12.74 7.64
C ALA A 111 7.70 11.49 7.17
N LYS A 112 7.33 10.60 8.10
CA LYS A 112 6.52 9.41 7.82
C LYS A 112 5.11 9.79 7.35
N ALA A 113 4.48 10.78 8.00
CA ALA A 113 3.20 11.33 7.55
C ALA A 113 3.32 12.00 6.16
N GLY A 114 4.38 12.77 5.92
CA GLY A 114 4.65 13.37 4.61
C GLY A 114 4.82 12.33 3.50
N ALA A 115 5.56 11.24 3.75
CA ALA A 115 5.72 10.13 2.81
C ALA A 115 4.39 9.42 2.55
N TYR A 116 3.59 9.18 3.59
CA TYR A 116 2.28 8.55 3.49
C TYR A 116 1.31 9.35 2.61
N TRP A 117 1.10 10.64 2.97
CA TRP A 117 0.18 11.50 2.23
C TRP A 117 0.69 11.86 0.84
N GLY A 118 2.01 12.03 0.68
CA GLY A 118 2.65 12.27 -0.62
C GLY A 118 2.46 11.08 -1.56
N ALA A 119 2.60 9.85 -1.07
CA ALA A 119 2.36 8.65 -1.87
C ALA A 119 0.87 8.54 -2.26
N LEU A 120 -0.06 8.73 -1.32
CA LEU A 120 -1.50 8.68 -1.62
C LEU A 120 -1.89 9.77 -2.61
N TYR A 121 -1.51 11.03 -2.35
CA TYR A 121 -1.80 12.15 -3.24
C TYR A 121 -1.26 11.87 -4.64
N GLY A 122 0.05 11.56 -4.73
CA GLY A 122 0.69 11.35 -6.01
C GLY A 122 0.05 10.24 -6.83
N THR A 123 -0.26 9.10 -6.22
CA THR A 123 -0.83 7.95 -6.94
C THR A 123 -2.27 8.18 -7.38
N TYR A 124 -3.14 8.71 -6.50
CA TYR A 124 -4.54 8.97 -6.85
C TYR A 124 -4.68 10.11 -7.86
N VAL A 125 -3.95 11.21 -7.63
CA VAL A 125 -4.02 12.37 -8.53
C VAL A 125 -3.42 12.03 -9.89
N ASN A 126 -2.35 11.21 -9.95
CA ASN A 126 -1.81 10.74 -11.22
C ASN A 126 -2.87 10.02 -12.05
N TRP A 127 -3.51 9.00 -11.47
CA TRP A 127 -4.59 8.28 -12.14
C TRP A 127 -5.76 9.20 -12.54
N ALA A 128 -6.19 10.10 -11.65
CA ALA A 128 -7.31 10.99 -11.91
C ALA A 128 -7.00 12.00 -13.02
N VAL A 129 -5.81 12.60 -13.02
CA VAL A 129 -5.36 13.57 -14.05
C VAL A 129 -5.19 12.88 -15.40
N THR A 130 -4.61 11.67 -15.44
CA THR A 130 -4.48 10.90 -16.68
C THR A 130 -5.85 10.50 -17.25
N THR A 131 -6.79 10.09 -16.38
CA THR A 131 -8.17 9.83 -16.77
C THR A 131 -8.85 11.10 -17.31
N LEU A 132 -8.66 12.24 -16.63
CA LEU A 132 -9.19 13.53 -17.09
C LEU A 132 -8.60 13.93 -18.44
N ALA A 133 -7.29 13.73 -18.64
CA ALA A 133 -6.62 13.97 -19.91
C ALA A 133 -7.19 13.09 -21.04
N ALA A 134 -7.52 11.83 -20.74
CA ALA A 134 -8.15 10.92 -21.69
C ALA A 134 -9.55 11.39 -22.11
N VAL A 135 -10.35 11.85 -21.15
CA VAL A 135 -11.72 12.36 -21.39
C VAL A 135 -11.70 13.67 -22.16
N LEU A 136 -10.80 14.58 -21.84
CA LEU A 136 -10.70 15.90 -22.47
C LEU A 136 -9.90 15.89 -23.78
N GLY A 137 -9.10 14.86 -24.05
CA GLY A 137 -8.18 14.80 -25.15
C GLY A 137 -6.92 15.68 -24.96
N ALA A 138 -6.55 16.01 -23.70
CA ALA A 138 -5.38 16.84 -23.41
C ALA A 138 -4.08 16.11 -23.77
N SER A 139 -3.13 16.82 -24.37
CA SER A 139 -1.93 16.21 -24.98
C SER A 139 -0.62 16.94 -24.71
N SER A 140 -0.64 18.14 -24.16
CA SER A 140 0.53 19.02 -24.05
C SER A 140 1.75 18.37 -23.39
N LEU A 141 1.57 17.62 -22.30
CA LEU A 141 2.66 16.92 -21.60
C LEU A 141 2.91 15.50 -22.09
N SER A 142 2.03 14.94 -22.88
CA SER A 142 2.14 13.57 -23.38
C SER A 142 1.84 13.49 -24.88
N PRO A 143 2.68 14.11 -25.75
CA PRO A 143 2.39 14.21 -27.18
C PRO A 143 2.31 12.85 -27.87
N ILE A 144 3.01 11.83 -27.37
CA ILE A 144 2.97 10.46 -27.90
C ILE A 144 1.63 9.81 -27.63
N THR A 145 1.12 9.88 -26.40
CA THR A 145 -0.19 9.32 -26.03
C THR A 145 -1.33 10.25 -26.46
N GLY A 146 -1.05 11.54 -26.60
CA GLY A 146 -1.98 12.54 -27.13
C GLY A 146 -2.36 12.26 -28.59
N ALA A 147 -1.43 11.80 -29.41
CA ALA A 147 -1.64 11.27 -30.76
C ALA A 147 -2.56 12.11 -31.65
N GLY A 148 -2.38 13.42 -31.66
CA GLY A 148 -3.16 14.33 -32.52
C GLY A 148 -4.45 14.85 -31.92
N HIS A 149 -4.78 14.48 -30.69
CA HIS A 149 -5.86 15.11 -29.93
C HIS A 149 -5.36 16.43 -29.31
N GLY A 150 -6.29 17.32 -28.99
CA GLY A 150 -6.01 18.58 -28.32
C GLY A 150 -7.23 19.01 -27.51
N ALA A 151 -6.99 19.58 -26.34
CA ALA A 151 -8.01 20.15 -25.47
C ALA A 151 -8.01 21.67 -25.52
N LEU A 152 -8.97 22.29 -24.84
CA LEU A 152 -8.99 23.76 -24.70
C LEU A 152 -7.78 24.22 -23.85
N PRO A 153 -7.25 25.44 -24.10
CA PRO A 153 -6.04 25.92 -23.42
C PRO A 153 -6.10 25.85 -21.89
N TRP A 154 -7.23 26.14 -21.29
CA TRP A 154 -7.42 26.05 -19.84
C TRP A 154 -7.41 24.59 -19.34
N GLN A 155 -7.94 23.65 -20.13
CA GLN A 155 -7.94 22.20 -19.80
C GLN A 155 -6.51 21.66 -19.84
N GLU A 156 -5.73 22.03 -20.87
CA GLU A 156 -4.32 21.70 -20.97
C GLU A 156 -3.52 22.24 -19.77
N THR A 157 -3.83 23.47 -19.33
CA THR A 157 -3.18 24.07 -18.16
C THR A 157 -3.50 23.31 -16.89
N VAL A 158 -4.75 22.91 -16.67
CA VAL A 158 -5.18 22.15 -15.48
C VAL A 158 -4.50 20.77 -15.44
N VAL A 159 -4.50 20.06 -16.56
CA VAL A 159 -3.85 18.75 -16.67
C VAL A 159 -2.34 18.87 -16.45
N THR A 160 -1.70 19.85 -17.07
CA THR A 160 -0.28 20.11 -16.90
C THR A 160 0.08 20.42 -15.45
N ALA A 161 -0.66 21.32 -14.79
CA ALA A 161 -0.45 21.63 -13.37
C ALA A 161 -0.65 20.38 -12.49
N GLY A 162 -1.64 19.56 -12.79
CA GLY A 162 -1.87 18.28 -12.09
C GLY A 162 -0.66 17.36 -12.17
N PHE A 163 -0.13 17.10 -13.37
CA PHE A 163 1.05 16.25 -13.54
C PHE A 163 2.30 16.81 -12.85
N MET A 164 2.50 18.14 -12.86
CA MET A 164 3.63 18.75 -12.17
C MET A 164 3.57 18.53 -10.65
N THR A 165 2.39 18.72 -10.05
CA THR A 165 2.22 18.48 -8.60
C THR A 165 2.39 17.00 -8.24
N VAL A 166 1.90 16.09 -9.09
CA VAL A 166 2.08 14.64 -8.96
C VAL A 166 3.58 14.29 -8.98
N GLY A 167 4.31 14.78 -9.98
CA GLY A 167 5.74 14.50 -10.09
C GLY A 167 6.52 14.91 -8.85
N ILE A 168 6.27 16.12 -8.33
CA ILE A 168 6.91 16.62 -7.10
C ILE A 168 6.53 15.73 -5.91
N ALA A 169 5.25 15.38 -5.75
CA ALA A 169 4.77 14.60 -4.60
C ALA A 169 5.35 13.18 -4.58
N ILE A 170 5.35 12.49 -5.72
CA ILE A 170 5.87 11.11 -5.83
C ILE A 170 7.39 11.08 -5.63
N ILE A 171 8.13 12.01 -6.21
CA ILE A 171 9.59 12.09 -6.03
C ILE A 171 9.90 12.36 -4.55
N ALA A 172 9.25 13.33 -3.92
CA ALA A 172 9.45 13.63 -2.51
C ALA A 172 9.12 12.44 -1.62
N ALA A 173 7.98 11.77 -1.83
CA ALA A 173 7.59 10.58 -1.09
C ALA A 173 8.62 9.44 -1.27
N SER A 174 9.06 9.19 -2.50
CA SER A 174 10.04 8.14 -2.80
C SER A 174 11.40 8.41 -2.15
N VAL A 175 11.88 9.66 -2.17
CA VAL A 175 13.12 10.06 -1.49
C VAL A 175 13.01 9.85 0.02
N LEU A 176 11.88 10.22 0.63
CA LEU A 176 11.64 9.99 2.06
C LEU A 176 11.64 8.49 2.40
N VAL A 177 10.95 7.68 1.59
CA VAL A 177 10.92 6.22 1.80
C VAL A 177 12.31 5.62 1.66
N LEU A 178 13.07 5.97 0.62
CA LEU A 178 14.46 5.53 0.44
C LEU A 178 15.33 5.92 1.64
N TRP A 179 15.18 7.14 2.14
CA TRP A 179 15.92 7.57 3.32
C TRP A 179 15.53 6.78 4.56
N GLY A 180 14.22 6.52 4.74
CA GLY A 180 13.72 5.71 5.85
C GLY A 180 14.21 4.27 5.84
N LEU A 181 14.35 3.67 4.66
CA LEU A 181 14.88 2.30 4.49
C LEU A 181 16.38 2.19 4.71
N ARG A 182 17.14 3.28 4.52
CA ARG A 182 18.61 3.29 4.75
C ARG A 182 18.99 3.37 6.23
N ARG A 183 18.07 3.76 7.11
CA ARG A 183 18.34 3.87 8.54
C ARG A 183 18.32 2.50 9.18
N THR A 184 19.51 1.99 9.52
CA THR A 184 19.65 0.80 10.38
C THR A 184 19.05 1.07 11.76
N ALA A 185 18.53 0.02 12.43
CA ALA A 185 18.17 0.13 13.83
C ALA A 185 19.42 0.58 14.58
N ALA A 186 19.35 1.69 15.31
CA ALA A 186 20.31 1.97 16.34
C ALA A 186 20.19 0.82 17.35
N SER A 187 21.22 -0.01 17.42
CA SER A 187 21.38 -1.09 18.39
C SER A 187 21.48 -0.53 19.81
#